data_3f64b94644473269b5e19dd003591f90
#
_entry.id   3f64b94644473269b5e19dd003591f90
#
_cell.length_a   1.000
_cell.length_b   1.000
_cell.length_c   1.000
_cell.angle_alpha   90.00
_cell.angle_beta   90.00
_cell.angle_gamma   90.00
#
_symmetry.space_group_name_H-M   'P 1'
#
loop_
_entity.id
_entity.type
_entity.pdbx_description
1 polymer ?
#
loop_
_entity_poly.entity_id
_entity_poly.type
_entity_poly.pdbx_seq_one_letter_code
_entity_poly.pdbx_strand_id
1 'polypeptide(L)'
;VTDNLVPFPCMPFQIQGNYVDYVVVVDKIGIPEKIISGTTQVTKSPDRLLLAEWTARFCSEAGLLRDGVGIQTGAGGTSLSVGLHFHEQLKQNAWKARFGFGGSTQYLVKMLEDGVMDYILDAQAFDLEAVRSISKNPNHIDLSVFQSYNFHSKGNYTNLIDIVILGATEIDTQFNGNVVTHSDGLLLHGIGGWQNCLHSKCTILPVPLFR
;
A
#
# COMPACT_ATOMS: atom_id res chain seq x y z
N VAL A 1 -23.66 -7.09 3.88
CA VAL A 1 -22.84 -6.04 4.49
C VAL A 1 -22.62 -6.42 5.94
N THR A 2 -21.38 -6.46 6.38
CA THR A 2 -21.03 -6.76 7.77
C THR A 2 -20.47 -5.51 8.44
N ASP A 3 -20.79 -5.31 9.70
CA ASP A 3 -20.15 -4.33 10.57
C ASP A 3 -18.88 -4.89 11.24
N ASN A 4 -18.52 -6.12 10.91
CA ASN A 4 -17.34 -6.77 11.45
C ASN A 4 -16.07 -6.15 10.84
N LEU A 5 -15.20 -5.60 11.67
CA LEU A 5 -13.92 -5.01 11.29
C LEU A 5 -12.79 -6.06 11.16
N VAL A 6 -13.08 -7.31 11.47
CA VAL A 6 -12.12 -8.40 11.26
C VAL A 6 -12.21 -8.83 9.80
N PRO A 7 -11.09 -8.88 9.06
CA PRO A 7 -11.09 -9.39 7.71
C PRO A 7 -11.63 -10.82 7.67
N PHE A 8 -12.41 -11.15 6.65
CA PHE A 8 -12.82 -12.52 6.42
C PHE A 8 -11.63 -13.30 5.85
N PRO A 9 -11.05 -14.25 6.58
CA PRO A 9 -9.90 -14.98 6.11
C PRO A 9 -10.21 -15.94 4.94
N CYS A 10 -11.47 -16.04 4.56
CA CYS A 10 -11.97 -17.05 3.65
C CYS A 10 -12.94 -16.53 2.60
N MET A 11 -12.68 -15.38 2.03
CA MET A 11 -13.38 -14.98 0.80
C MET A 11 -12.71 -15.70 -0.38
N PRO A 12 -13.10 -16.93 -0.72
CA PRO A 12 -12.43 -17.69 -1.77
C PRO A 12 -12.65 -17.09 -3.15
N PHE A 13 -13.61 -16.17 -3.27
CA PHE A 13 -13.95 -15.51 -4.53
C PHE A 13 -14.75 -14.23 -4.27
N GLN A 14 -14.59 -13.28 -5.13
CA GLN A 14 -15.30 -12.00 -5.12
C GLN A 14 -16.45 -11.96 -6.14
N ILE A 15 -16.50 -12.90 -7.05
CA ILE A 15 -17.52 -13.04 -8.09
C ILE A 15 -18.20 -14.39 -7.92
N GLN A 16 -19.53 -14.37 -7.79
CA GLN A 16 -20.30 -15.61 -7.72
C GLN A 16 -20.29 -16.34 -9.07
N GLY A 17 -20.18 -17.66 -9.03
CA GLY A 17 -20.06 -18.49 -10.24
C GLY A 17 -21.22 -18.35 -11.23
N ASN A 18 -22.42 -17.95 -10.76
CA ASN A 18 -23.57 -17.70 -11.62
C ASN A 18 -23.44 -16.43 -12.49
N TYR A 19 -22.42 -15.60 -12.26
CA TYR A 19 -22.08 -14.46 -13.12
C TYR A 19 -20.96 -14.78 -14.11
N VAL A 20 -20.52 -16.03 -14.16
CA VAL A 20 -19.47 -16.48 -15.08
C VAL A 20 -20.10 -17.21 -16.26
N ASP A 21 -20.06 -16.60 -17.44
CA ASP A 21 -20.63 -17.18 -18.66
C ASP A 21 -19.71 -18.19 -19.32
N TYR A 22 -18.40 -17.97 -19.25
CA TYR A 22 -17.40 -18.80 -19.94
C TYR A 22 -16.20 -19.06 -19.04
N VAL A 23 -15.72 -20.30 -19.06
CA VAL A 23 -14.46 -20.71 -18.45
C VAL A 23 -13.55 -21.25 -19.55
N VAL A 24 -12.40 -20.63 -19.73
CA VAL A 24 -11.38 -21.07 -20.70
C VAL A 24 -10.21 -21.66 -19.95
N VAL A 25 -9.96 -22.94 -20.18
CA VAL A 25 -8.81 -23.64 -19.64
C VAL A 25 -7.60 -23.38 -20.53
N VAL A 26 -6.53 -22.88 -19.95
CA VAL A 26 -5.27 -22.58 -20.64
C VAL A 26 -4.09 -23.16 -19.87
N ASP A 27 -3.00 -23.46 -20.58
CA ASP A 27 -1.80 -24.03 -19.96
C ASP A 27 -1.05 -23.00 -19.11
N LYS A 28 -1.20 -21.70 -19.41
CA LYS A 28 -0.52 -20.61 -18.72
C LYS A 28 -1.37 -19.36 -18.69
N ILE A 29 -1.50 -18.76 -17.51
CA ILE A 29 -2.22 -17.50 -17.26
C ILE A 29 -1.22 -16.33 -17.18
N GLY A 30 -0.65 -15.91 -18.29
CA GLY A 30 0.27 -14.78 -18.30
C GLY A 30 1.73 -15.16 -18.00
N ILE A 31 2.52 -14.18 -17.61
CA ILE A 31 3.97 -14.31 -17.42
C ILE A 31 4.31 -13.90 -15.98
N PRO A 32 4.39 -14.84 -15.02
CA PRO A 32 4.65 -14.53 -13.61
C PRO A 32 5.93 -13.75 -13.37
N GLU A 33 6.95 -13.97 -14.21
CA GLU A 33 8.25 -13.30 -14.11
C GLU A 33 8.16 -11.79 -14.31
N LYS A 34 7.10 -11.30 -14.95
CA LYS A 34 6.83 -9.85 -15.10
C LYS A 34 6.24 -9.19 -13.87
N ILE A 35 5.80 -9.97 -12.88
CA ILE A 35 5.34 -9.46 -11.59
C ILE A 35 6.54 -8.92 -10.78
N ILE A 36 7.74 -9.43 -11.03
CA ILE A 36 8.99 -8.86 -10.49
C ILE A 36 9.28 -7.59 -11.27
N SER A 37 8.70 -6.49 -10.87
CA SER A 37 8.93 -5.23 -11.57
C SER A 37 9.99 -4.39 -10.88
N GLY A 38 10.75 -3.62 -11.68
CA GLY A 38 11.65 -2.60 -11.16
C GLY A 38 10.93 -1.47 -10.42
N THR A 39 9.59 -1.43 -10.46
CA THR A 39 8.79 -0.43 -9.76
C THR A 39 8.69 -0.69 -8.26
N THR A 40 8.91 -1.92 -7.80
CA THR A 40 8.92 -2.30 -6.38
C THR A 40 10.32 -2.26 -5.76
N GLN A 41 11.19 -1.44 -6.28
CA GLN A 41 12.54 -1.23 -5.75
C GLN A 41 12.62 0.12 -5.02
N VAL A 42 13.32 0.13 -3.89
CA VAL A 42 13.68 1.39 -3.21
C VAL A 42 14.46 2.30 -4.16
N THR A 43 14.28 3.59 -3.99
CA THR A 43 15.04 4.55 -4.79
C THR A 43 16.55 4.46 -4.50
N LYS A 44 17.37 4.73 -5.52
CA LYS A 44 18.83 4.88 -5.38
C LYS A 44 19.27 6.35 -5.49
N SER A 45 18.33 7.26 -5.75
CA SER A 45 18.60 8.69 -5.82
C SER A 45 18.87 9.25 -4.42
N PRO A 46 20.03 9.89 -4.17
CA PRO A 46 20.35 10.45 -2.86
C PRO A 46 19.29 11.45 -2.37
N ASP A 47 18.78 12.30 -3.25
CA ASP A 47 17.76 13.31 -2.91
C ASP A 47 16.46 12.65 -2.44
N ARG A 48 16.05 11.57 -3.11
CA ARG A 48 14.84 10.84 -2.76
C ARG A 48 15.01 9.99 -1.50
N LEU A 49 16.22 9.49 -1.24
CA LEU A 49 16.55 8.83 0.03
C LEU A 49 16.47 9.82 1.19
N LEU A 50 17.06 11.00 1.03
CA LEU A 50 16.97 12.08 2.01
C LEU A 50 15.52 12.51 2.24
N LEU A 51 14.73 12.66 1.17
CA LEU A 51 13.31 12.97 1.26
C LEU A 51 12.55 11.90 2.04
N ALA A 52 12.87 10.63 1.84
CA ALA A 52 12.25 9.52 2.57
C ALA A 52 12.61 9.54 4.07
N GLU A 53 13.86 9.80 4.41
CA GLU A 53 14.34 9.96 5.78
C GLU A 53 13.60 11.10 6.50
N TRP A 54 13.54 12.29 5.90
CA TRP A 54 12.83 13.43 6.46
C TRP A 54 11.34 13.18 6.61
N THR A 55 10.72 12.50 5.65
CA THR A 55 9.31 12.09 5.74
C THR A 55 9.07 11.18 6.94
N ALA A 56 9.91 10.17 7.11
CA ALA A 56 9.78 9.24 8.22
C ALA A 56 10.03 9.93 9.58
N ARG A 57 11.03 10.80 9.64
CA ARG A 57 11.32 11.63 10.81
C ARG A 57 10.14 12.54 11.18
N PHE A 58 9.57 13.22 10.19
CA PHE A 58 8.35 14.03 10.39
C PHE A 58 7.22 13.20 11.00
N CYS A 59 6.94 12.01 10.45
CA CYS A 59 5.90 11.12 10.99
C CYS A 59 6.14 10.75 12.45
N SER A 60 7.38 10.51 12.82
CA SER A 60 7.77 10.16 14.19
C SER A 60 7.64 11.37 15.14
N GLU A 61 8.21 12.51 14.76
CA GLU A 61 8.19 13.72 15.59
C GLU A 61 6.79 14.31 15.74
N ALA A 62 5.94 14.16 14.73
CA ALA A 62 4.53 14.56 14.78
C ALA A 62 3.64 13.58 15.56
N GLY A 63 4.17 12.46 16.07
CA GLY A 63 3.42 11.43 16.77
C GLY A 63 2.47 10.63 15.89
N LEU A 64 2.64 10.70 14.58
CA LEU A 64 1.85 9.92 13.61
C LEU A 64 2.30 8.47 13.61
N LEU A 65 3.61 8.23 13.57
CA LEU A 65 4.18 6.89 13.71
C LEU A 65 4.25 6.52 15.19
N ARG A 66 3.52 5.51 15.59
CA ARG A 66 3.35 5.07 16.97
C ARG A 66 2.96 3.61 17.04
N ASP A 67 2.90 3.06 18.25
CA ASP A 67 2.34 1.73 18.45
C ASP A 67 0.86 1.65 17.99
N GLY A 68 0.50 0.56 17.35
CA GLY A 68 -0.83 0.32 16.80
C GLY A 68 -1.19 1.14 15.55
N VAL A 69 -0.20 1.75 14.87
CA VAL A 69 -0.43 2.53 13.65
C VAL A 69 -0.92 1.66 12.48
N GLY A 70 -1.89 2.14 11.72
CA GLY A 70 -2.26 1.59 10.41
C GLY A 70 -1.58 2.39 9.30
N ILE A 71 -0.84 1.73 8.41
CA ILE A 71 -0.04 2.41 7.38
C ILE A 71 -0.36 1.90 5.97
N GLN A 72 -0.25 2.80 5.00
CA GLN A 72 -0.21 2.46 3.58
C GLN A 72 0.99 3.14 2.94
N THR A 73 1.79 2.37 2.21
CA THR A 73 2.87 2.91 1.38
C THR A 73 2.58 2.63 -0.09
N GLY A 74 2.97 3.56 -0.96
CA GLY A 74 2.93 3.30 -2.40
C GLY A 74 4.07 2.37 -2.84
N ALA A 75 3.94 1.80 -4.05
CA ALA A 75 4.97 0.96 -4.66
C ALA A 75 6.13 1.75 -5.29
N GLY A 76 6.08 3.08 -5.30
CA GLY A 76 7.15 3.93 -5.81
C GLY A 76 8.37 3.95 -4.88
N GLY A 77 9.57 4.08 -5.46
CA GLY A 77 10.84 3.92 -4.73
C GLY A 77 11.02 4.82 -3.51
N THR A 78 10.51 6.05 -3.52
CA THR A 78 10.55 6.95 -2.36
C THR A 78 9.60 6.47 -1.25
N SER A 79 8.38 6.08 -1.59
CA SER A 79 7.41 5.55 -0.61
C SER A 79 7.90 4.26 0.04
N LEU A 80 8.54 3.38 -0.75
CA LEU A 80 9.17 2.15 -0.23
C LEU A 80 10.32 2.46 0.72
N SER A 81 11.12 3.49 0.41
CA SER A 81 12.21 3.95 1.29
C SER A 81 11.66 4.50 2.63
N VAL A 82 10.54 5.24 2.61
CA VAL A 82 9.85 5.65 3.85
C VAL A 82 9.42 4.42 4.65
N GLY A 83 8.88 3.39 3.98
CA GLY A 83 8.49 2.13 4.61
C GLY A 83 9.66 1.44 5.34
N LEU A 84 10.87 1.47 4.77
CA LEU A 84 12.07 0.95 5.44
C LEU A 84 12.40 1.73 6.72
N HIS A 85 12.34 3.06 6.68
CA HIS A 85 12.54 3.87 7.88
C HIS A 85 11.46 3.62 8.94
N PHE A 86 10.21 3.44 8.55
CA PHE A 86 9.14 3.05 9.48
C PHE A 86 9.43 1.71 10.14
N HIS A 87 9.88 0.71 9.35
CA HIS A 87 10.28 -0.58 9.89
C HIS A 87 11.33 -0.45 10.99
N GLU A 88 12.41 0.28 10.71
CA GLU A 88 13.49 0.49 11.69
C GLU A 88 13.01 1.23 12.94
N GLN A 89 12.21 2.28 12.78
CA GLN A 89 11.70 3.07 13.93
C GLN A 89 10.72 2.27 14.78
N LEU A 90 9.82 1.48 14.18
CA LEU A 90 8.93 0.60 14.91
C LEU A 90 9.74 -0.41 15.75
N LYS A 91 10.76 -1.01 15.14
CA LYS A 91 11.63 -1.97 15.81
C LYS A 91 12.41 -1.35 16.95
N GLN A 92 13.02 -0.18 16.73
CA GLN A 92 13.82 0.54 17.74
C GLN A 92 12.98 0.95 18.96
N ASN A 93 11.72 1.33 18.76
CA ASN A 93 10.82 1.74 19.83
C ASN A 93 10.01 0.59 20.44
N ALA A 94 10.21 -0.65 20.00
CA ALA A 94 9.39 -1.79 20.35
C ALA A 94 7.88 -1.57 20.07
N TRP A 95 7.58 -0.81 19.04
CA TRP A 95 6.23 -0.56 18.54
C TRP A 95 5.86 -1.56 17.46
N LYS A 96 4.56 -1.73 17.28
CA LYS A 96 4.03 -2.63 16.28
C LYS A 96 2.94 -1.94 15.46
N ALA A 97 3.07 -1.97 14.15
CA ALA A 97 1.99 -1.53 13.28
C ALA A 97 0.82 -2.52 13.36
N ARG A 98 -0.39 -2.02 13.49
CA ARG A 98 -1.59 -2.85 13.48
C ARG A 98 -1.80 -3.51 12.14
N PHE A 99 -1.60 -2.77 11.04
CA PHE A 99 -1.63 -3.33 9.69
C PHE A 99 -0.88 -2.46 8.69
N GLY A 100 -0.40 -3.13 7.61
CA GLY A 100 -0.06 -2.53 6.33
C GLY A 100 -1.23 -2.68 5.37
N PHE A 101 -1.53 -1.68 4.56
CA PHE A 101 -2.73 -1.63 3.74
C PHE A 101 -2.42 -1.35 2.27
N GLY A 102 -3.26 -1.85 1.37
CA GLY A 102 -3.24 -1.52 -0.05
C GLY A 102 -2.43 -2.50 -0.87
N GLY A 103 -1.53 -1.99 -1.71
CA GLY A 103 -0.64 -2.84 -2.50
C GLY A 103 0.51 -3.36 -1.67
N SER A 104 0.68 -4.67 -1.61
CA SER A 104 1.73 -5.29 -0.82
C SER A 104 3.01 -5.54 -1.62
N THR A 105 4.13 -5.44 -0.92
CA THR A 105 5.48 -5.65 -1.45
C THR A 105 6.31 -6.45 -0.45
N GLN A 106 7.46 -6.94 -0.90
CA GLN A 106 8.45 -7.61 -0.04
C GLN A 106 8.79 -6.82 1.24
N TYR A 107 8.69 -5.49 1.21
CA TYR A 107 9.00 -4.64 2.36
C TYR A 107 7.94 -4.75 3.45
N LEU A 108 6.66 -4.75 3.10
CA LEU A 108 5.57 -5.02 4.05
C LEU A 108 5.62 -6.47 4.55
N VAL A 109 5.90 -7.43 3.66
CA VAL A 109 6.09 -8.83 4.05
C VAL A 109 7.18 -8.97 5.09
N LYS A 110 8.31 -8.27 4.90
CA LYS A 110 9.39 -8.30 5.88
C LYS A 110 8.99 -7.70 7.22
N MET A 111 8.21 -6.63 7.25
CA MET A 111 7.69 -6.06 8.51
C MET A 111 6.78 -7.06 9.25
N LEU A 112 5.95 -7.80 8.51
CA LEU A 112 5.09 -8.85 9.05
C LEU A 112 5.91 -10.02 9.60
N GLU A 113 6.90 -10.50 8.85
CA GLU A 113 7.75 -11.63 9.23
C GLU A 113 8.69 -11.28 10.41
N ASP A 114 9.17 -10.05 10.48
CA ASP A 114 9.98 -9.54 11.61
C ASP A 114 9.13 -9.25 12.86
N GLY A 115 7.81 -9.37 12.78
CA GLY A 115 6.90 -9.21 13.90
C GLY A 115 6.65 -7.76 14.32
N VAL A 116 7.04 -6.78 13.50
CA VAL A 116 6.75 -5.34 13.73
C VAL A 116 5.42 -4.89 13.09
N MET A 117 4.68 -5.82 12.52
CA MET A 117 3.36 -5.61 11.94
C MET A 117 2.47 -6.81 12.24
N ASP A 118 1.20 -6.59 12.59
CA ASP A 118 0.27 -7.67 12.90
C ASP A 118 -0.35 -8.30 11.65
N TYR A 119 -0.76 -7.46 10.68
CA TYR A 119 -1.46 -7.90 9.48
C TYR A 119 -1.02 -7.13 8.25
N ILE A 120 -1.06 -7.77 7.10
CA ILE A 120 -1.14 -7.10 5.80
C ILE A 120 -2.56 -7.28 5.28
N LEU A 121 -3.23 -6.18 4.96
CA LEU A 121 -4.54 -6.12 4.34
C LEU A 121 -4.33 -5.78 2.86
N ASP A 122 -4.19 -6.81 2.05
CA ASP A 122 -3.70 -6.72 0.67
C ASP A 122 -4.83 -6.51 -0.32
N ALA A 123 -4.76 -5.42 -1.07
CA ALA A 123 -5.65 -5.18 -2.20
C ALA A 123 -5.01 -5.61 -3.53
N GLN A 124 -3.68 -5.72 -3.57
CA GLN A 124 -2.93 -6.16 -4.75
C GLN A 124 -1.48 -6.52 -4.38
N ALA A 125 -1.06 -7.74 -4.67
CA ALA A 125 0.34 -8.15 -4.53
C ALA A 125 1.19 -7.63 -5.70
N PHE A 126 2.25 -6.86 -5.43
CA PHE A 126 3.09 -6.24 -6.45
C PHE A 126 4.37 -7.03 -6.79
N ASP A 127 4.76 -7.98 -5.97
CA ASP A 127 5.94 -8.81 -6.21
C ASP A 127 5.72 -10.27 -5.76
N LEU A 128 6.66 -11.14 -6.11
CA LEU A 128 6.55 -12.57 -5.82
C LEU A 128 6.64 -12.89 -4.32
N GLU A 129 7.29 -12.04 -3.53
CA GLU A 129 7.33 -12.22 -2.08
C GLU A 129 5.98 -11.95 -1.44
N ALA A 130 5.25 -10.94 -1.93
CA ALA A 130 3.87 -10.69 -1.54
C ALA A 130 2.97 -11.88 -1.90
N VAL A 131 3.08 -12.40 -3.13
CA VAL A 131 2.34 -13.60 -3.57
C VAL A 131 2.67 -14.83 -2.71
N ARG A 132 3.95 -15.04 -2.40
CA ARG A 132 4.39 -16.12 -1.50
C ARG A 132 3.79 -15.97 -0.11
N SER A 133 3.84 -14.75 0.42
CA SER A 133 3.36 -14.46 1.77
C SER A 133 1.87 -14.67 1.90
N ILE A 134 1.06 -14.14 0.97
CA ILE A 134 -0.41 -14.29 1.00
C ILE A 134 -0.85 -15.76 0.92
N SER A 135 -0.05 -16.62 0.27
CA SER A 135 -0.34 -18.05 0.17
C SER A 135 0.02 -18.85 1.42
N LYS A 136 0.84 -18.32 2.33
CA LYS A 136 1.43 -19.07 3.45
C LYS A 136 1.17 -18.45 4.81
N ASN A 137 1.08 -17.13 4.89
CA ASN A 137 0.94 -16.41 6.16
C ASN A 137 -0.52 -16.01 6.39
N PRO A 138 -1.20 -16.58 7.42
CA PRO A 138 -2.60 -16.28 7.69
C PRO A 138 -2.85 -14.82 8.06
N ASN A 139 -1.83 -14.06 8.44
CA ASN A 139 -1.92 -12.64 8.74
C ASN A 139 -1.70 -11.75 7.50
N HIS A 140 -1.43 -12.34 6.33
CA HIS A 140 -1.44 -11.66 5.05
C HIS A 140 -2.76 -11.97 4.35
N ILE A 141 -3.69 -11.02 4.42
CA ILE A 141 -5.10 -11.23 4.10
C ILE A 141 -5.44 -10.51 2.80
N ASP A 142 -5.96 -11.27 1.83
CA ASP A 142 -6.52 -10.73 0.59
C ASP A 142 -7.84 -10.02 0.87
N LEU A 143 -7.93 -8.74 0.53
CA LEU A 143 -9.13 -7.93 0.68
C LEU A 143 -9.87 -7.76 -0.63
N SER A 144 -11.18 -7.81 -0.58
CA SER A 144 -11.99 -7.39 -1.71
C SER A 144 -11.84 -5.89 -1.96
N VAL A 145 -11.99 -5.49 -3.22
CA VAL A 145 -12.03 -4.07 -3.62
C VAL A 145 -13.11 -3.30 -2.82
N PHE A 146 -14.20 -3.97 -2.46
CA PHE A 146 -15.25 -3.40 -1.64
C PHE A 146 -14.77 -3.03 -0.22
N GLN A 147 -13.96 -3.88 0.39
CA GLN A 147 -13.37 -3.63 1.72
C GLN A 147 -12.22 -2.61 1.66
N SER A 148 -11.53 -2.54 0.52
CA SER A 148 -10.36 -1.69 0.35
C SER A 148 -10.69 -0.25 -0.04
N TYR A 149 -11.65 -0.04 -0.94
CA TYR A 149 -11.86 1.26 -1.58
C TYR A 149 -13.27 1.83 -1.44
N ASN A 150 -14.25 1.07 -0.98
CA ASN A 150 -15.59 1.56 -0.77
C ASN A 150 -15.73 2.24 0.60
N PHE A 151 -15.28 3.47 0.71
CA PHE A 151 -15.30 4.25 1.95
C PHE A 151 -16.69 4.59 2.50
N HIS A 152 -17.73 4.35 1.72
CA HIS A 152 -19.13 4.47 2.20
C HIS A 152 -19.60 3.24 2.95
N SER A 153 -18.89 2.12 2.87
CA SER A 153 -19.24 0.90 3.56
C SER A 153 -18.69 0.90 4.98
N LYS A 154 -19.51 0.52 5.96
CA LYS A 154 -19.06 0.32 7.34
C LYS A 154 -17.99 -0.75 7.49
N GLY A 155 -17.93 -1.73 6.59
CA GLY A 155 -16.93 -2.78 6.57
C GLY A 155 -15.63 -2.40 5.85
N ASN A 156 -15.43 -1.13 5.49
CA ASN A 156 -14.25 -0.65 4.80
C ASN A 156 -13.12 -0.32 5.78
N TYR A 157 -11.91 -0.74 5.46
CA TYR A 157 -10.72 -0.50 6.29
C TYR A 157 -10.03 0.83 6.05
N THR A 158 -10.38 1.56 4.98
CA THR A 158 -9.74 2.83 4.61
C THR A 158 -9.79 3.86 5.75
N ASN A 159 -10.90 3.94 6.45
CA ASN A 159 -11.09 4.87 7.57
C ASN A 159 -10.23 4.55 8.81
N LEU A 160 -9.59 3.39 8.83
CA LEU A 160 -8.69 2.96 9.91
C LEU A 160 -7.23 3.25 9.62
N ILE A 161 -6.90 3.72 8.40
CA ILE A 161 -5.52 4.04 8.03
C ILE A 161 -5.12 5.35 8.71
N ASP A 162 -4.04 5.31 9.46
CA ASP A 162 -3.50 6.49 10.13
C ASP A 162 -2.61 7.32 9.17
N ILE A 163 -1.73 6.66 8.42
CA ILE A 163 -0.77 7.31 7.53
C ILE A 163 -0.83 6.67 6.15
N VAL A 164 -0.95 7.51 5.12
CA VAL A 164 -0.75 7.12 3.72
C VAL A 164 0.45 7.87 3.15
N ILE A 165 1.38 7.14 2.56
CA ILE A 165 2.55 7.68 1.86
C ILE A 165 2.44 7.31 0.38
N LEU A 166 2.21 8.28 -0.47
CA LEU A 166 2.13 8.10 -1.93
C LEU A 166 2.91 9.19 -2.65
N GLY A 167 3.39 8.88 -3.85
CA GLY A 167 3.99 9.87 -4.72
C GLY A 167 2.94 10.62 -5.54
N ALA A 168 3.28 11.80 -6.04
CA ALA A 168 2.53 12.51 -7.06
C ALA A 168 3.45 12.87 -8.22
N THR A 169 2.87 13.02 -9.40
CA THR A 169 3.61 13.47 -10.58
C THR A 169 3.84 14.97 -10.53
N GLU A 170 2.82 15.69 -10.13
CA GLU A 170 2.79 17.16 -10.05
C GLU A 170 1.91 17.59 -8.88
N ILE A 171 2.27 18.69 -8.23
CA ILE A 171 1.46 19.34 -7.22
C ILE A 171 1.46 20.83 -7.56
N ASP A 172 0.28 21.45 -7.62
CA ASP A 172 0.14 22.87 -7.82
C ASP A 172 0.19 23.67 -6.50
N THR A 173 0.16 24.99 -6.61
CA THR A 173 0.20 25.91 -5.45
C THR A 173 -1.08 25.88 -4.60
N GLN A 174 -2.13 25.21 -5.06
CA GLN A 174 -3.36 24.96 -4.32
C GLN A 174 -3.40 23.56 -3.69
N PHE A 175 -2.29 22.83 -3.77
CA PHE A 175 -2.13 21.44 -3.31
C PHE A 175 -3.00 20.41 -4.05
N ASN A 176 -3.42 20.70 -5.30
CA ASN A 176 -3.99 19.67 -6.14
C ASN A 176 -2.88 18.76 -6.63
N GLY A 177 -3.07 17.45 -6.46
CA GLY A 177 -2.09 16.42 -6.88
C GLY A 177 -2.51 15.76 -8.17
N ASN A 178 -1.65 15.79 -9.20
CA ASN A 178 -1.79 14.98 -10.39
C ASN A 178 -0.95 13.70 -10.25
N VAL A 179 -1.59 12.56 -10.45
CA VAL A 179 -0.94 11.24 -10.30
C VAL A 179 -1.12 10.35 -11.52
N VAL A 180 -2.07 10.66 -12.38
CA VAL A 180 -2.46 9.81 -13.50
C VAL A 180 -1.73 10.19 -14.78
N THR A 181 -1.53 11.48 -14.99
CA THR A 181 -0.90 12.01 -16.20
C THR A 181 0.25 12.96 -15.85
N HIS A 182 1.06 13.30 -16.85
CA HIS A 182 1.86 14.51 -16.86
C HIS A 182 1.05 15.69 -17.39
N SER A 183 1.54 16.91 -17.17
CA SER A 183 0.93 18.14 -17.72
C SER A 183 0.91 18.18 -19.25
N ASP A 184 1.76 17.42 -19.92
CA ASP A 184 1.76 17.22 -21.36
C ASP A 184 0.68 16.22 -21.87
N GLY A 185 -0.12 15.64 -20.94
CA GLY A 185 -1.17 14.70 -21.24
C GLY A 185 -0.70 13.24 -21.35
N LEU A 186 0.57 12.93 -21.11
CA LEU A 186 1.06 11.54 -21.13
C LEU A 186 0.40 10.77 -19.98
N LEU A 187 -0.36 9.73 -20.32
CA LEU A 187 -0.94 8.81 -19.35
C LEU A 187 0.15 7.92 -18.74
N LEU A 188 0.30 7.95 -17.42
CA LEU A 188 1.32 7.20 -16.70
C LEU A 188 0.79 5.88 -16.14
N HIS A 189 -0.31 5.95 -15.39
CA HIS A 189 -0.92 4.82 -14.73
C HIS A 189 -2.32 5.16 -14.23
N GLY A 190 -3.04 4.18 -13.71
CA GLY A 190 -4.33 4.42 -13.04
C GLY A 190 -4.16 5.05 -11.67
N ILE A 191 -5.28 5.46 -11.05
CA ILE A 191 -5.31 6.13 -9.76
C ILE A 191 -4.76 5.27 -8.60
N GLY A 192 -4.90 3.94 -8.67
CA GLY A 192 -4.39 3.01 -7.66
C GLY A 192 -4.92 3.29 -6.26
N GLY A 193 -4.03 3.30 -5.28
CA GLY A 193 -4.34 3.50 -3.86
C GLY A 193 -4.67 4.94 -3.44
N TRP A 194 -4.76 5.88 -4.36
CA TRP A 194 -4.99 7.30 -4.06
C TRP A 194 -6.35 7.59 -3.42
N GLN A 195 -7.34 6.75 -3.67
CA GLN A 195 -8.66 6.87 -3.03
C GLN A 195 -8.56 6.83 -1.50
N ASN A 196 -7.60 6.08 -0.98
CA ASN A 196 -7.39 5.94 0.46
C ASN A 196 -6.82 7.22 1.10
N CYS A 197 -6.15 8.06 0.32
CA CYS A 197 -5.64 9.35 0.78
C CYS A 197 -6.75 10.27 1.30
N LEU A 198 -7.93 10.19 0.70
CA LEU A 198 -9.06 11.08 1.04
C LEU A 198 -9.67 10.74 2.41
N HIS A 199 -9.43 9.56 2.95
CA HIS A 199 -10.09 9.04 4.14
C HIS A 199 -9.12 8.61 5.24
N SER A 200 -7.80 8.65 4.98
CA SER A 200 -6.78 8.44 6.00
C SER A 200 -6.70 9.63 6.95
N LYS A 201 -6.16 9.43 8.14
CA LYS A 201 -5.96 10.53 9.10
C LYS A 201 -4.90 11.52 8.63
N CYS A 202 -3.86 11.03 7.96
CA CYS A 202 -2.80 11.84 7.40
C CYS A 202 -2.31 11.27 6.08
N THR A 203 -2.29 12.08 5.04
CA THR A 203 -1.69 11.77 3.75
C THR A 203 -0.44 12.61 3.55
N ILE A 204 0.66 11.96 3.20
CA ILE A 204 1.94 12.61 2.92
C ILE A 204 2.38 12.26 1.50
N LEU A 205 2.70 13.27 0.73
CA LEU A 205 3.15 13.17 -0.63
C LEU A 205 4.61 13.63 -0.73
N PRO A 206 5.58 12.72 -0.56
CA PRO A 206 6.98 13.06 -0.75
C PRO A 206 7.27 13.27 -2.24
N VAL A 207 7.43 14.51 -2.64
CA VAL A 207 7.70 14.91 -4.02
C VAL A 207 8.95 15.76 -4.10
N PRO A 208 9.80 15.58 -5.13
CA PRO A 208 10.91 16.50 -5.37
C PRO A 208 10.37 17.89 -5.77
N LEU A 209 11.06 18.95 -5.32
CA LEU A 209 10.66 20.32 -5.62
C LEU A 209 10.74 20.64 -7.13
N PHE A 210 11.72 20.03 -7.80
CA PHE A 210 11.90 20.15 -9.24
C PHE A 210 12.04 18.77 -9.88
N ARG A 211 11.62 18.68 -11.11
CA ARG A 211 11.70 17.47 -11.92
C ARG A 211 12.54 17.68 -13.16
#